data_32c6639a12f4bdef5776ab450fd68038
#
_entry.id   32c6639a12f4bdef5776ab450fd68038
#
_cell.length_a   1.000
_cell.length_b   1.000
_cell.length_c   1.000
_cell.angle_alpha   90.00
_cell.angle_beta   90.00
_cell.angle_gamma   90.00
#
_symmetry.space_group_name_H-M   'P 1'
#
loop_
_entity.id
_entity.type
_entity.pdbx_description
1 polymer ?
#
loop_
_entity_poly.entity_id
_entity_poly.type
_entity_poly.pdbx_seq_one_letter_code
_entity_poly.pdbx_strand_id
1 'polypeptide(L)'
;MGTGIGSGIIINGELYNGVNTGAGEIGSLPFKDADYEFYCSSRFFSELHGDTGANFGKRAQAGDAEAVAVWNEFGGNVGELIKAVLFTYAPEAIIIGGGIASAFSLFESPMRASLESFPYPANVAATRIMPSTLPNAAILGAGALNDK
;
A
#
# COMPACT_ATOMS: atom_id res chain seq x y z
N MET A 1 -1.03 -5.51 -1.23
CA MET A 1 -2.33 -4.82 -1.06
C MET A 1 -3.35 -5.48 -2.01
N GLY A 2 -4.45 -5.95 -1.47
CA GLY A 2 -5.50 -6.67 -2.20
C GLY A 2 -6.76 -6.69 -1.34
N THR A 3 -7.27 -7.88 -0.96
CA THR A 3 -8.41 -8.03 -0.02
C THR A 3 -8.06 -7.48 1.37
N GLY A 4 -6.77 -7.55 1.74
CA GLY A 4 -6.22 -6.98 2.97
C GLY A 4 -4.83 -6.41 2.74
N ILE A 5 -4.16 -6.01 3.83
CA ILE A 5 -2.79 -5.53 3.85
C ILE A 5 -1.91 -6.46 4.67
N GLY A 6 -0.98 -7.13 4.00
CA GLY A 6 0.15 -7.77 4.65
C GLY A 6 1.43 -7.03 4.30
N SER A 7 2.43 -7.09 5.15
CA SER A 7 3.76 -6.59 4.82
C SER A 7 4.87 -7.53 5.28
N GLY A 8 6.01 -7.46 4.62
CA GLY A 8 7.26 -8.10 5.03
C GLY A 8 8.35 -7.05 5.18
N ILE A 9 9.15 -7.16 6.21
CA ILE A 9 10.22 -6.24 6.54
C ILE A 9 11.55 -6.94 6.28
N ILE A 10 12.36 -6.38 5.39
CA ILE A 10 13.71 -6.89 5.09
C ILE A 10 14.73 -5.93 5.69
N ILE A 11 15.62 -6.45 6.55
CA ILE A 11 16.71 -5.69 7.17
C ILE A 11 18.02 -6.42 6.85
N ASN A 12 18.95 -5.70 6.24
CA ASN A 12 20.26 -6.25 5.83
C ASN A 12 20.15 -7.53 4.94
N GLY A 13 19.13 -7.58 4.08
CA GLY A 13 18.90 -8.71 3.18
C GLY A 13 18.17 -9.89 3.82
N GLU A 14 17.79 -9.81 5.10
CA GLU A 14 17.11 -10.87 5.82
C GLU A 14 15.68 -10.47 6.20
N LEU A 15 14.76 -11.44 6.19
CA LEU A 15 13.39 -11.24 6.64
C LEU A 15 13.37 -11.04 8.16
N TYR A 16 12.85 -9.90 8.60
CA TYR A 16 12.61 -9.63 10.01
C TYR A 16 11.23 -10.15 10.43
N ASN A 17 11.19 -11.23 11.17
CA ASN A 17 9.94 -11.88 11.59
C ASN A 17 9.33 -11.29 12.86
N GLY A 18 10.13 -10.64 13.71
CA GLY A 18 9.67 -10.23 15.03
C GLY A 18 9.37 -11.41 15.95
N VAL A 19 8.69 -11.14 17.06
CA VAL A 19 8.22 -12.17 17.99
C VAL A 19 6.99 -12.85 17.38
N ASN A 20 6.98 -14.18 17.39
CA ASN A 20 5.88 -15.00 16.85
C ASN A 20 5.49 -14.65 15.41
N THR A 21 6.46 -14.29 14.58
CA THR A 21 6.22 -13.84 13.19
C THR A 21 5.29 -12.65 13.05
N GLY A 22 5.15 -11.84 14.10
CA GLY A 22 4.19 -10.74 14.18
C GLY A 22 4.73 -9.39 13.66
N ALA A 23 5.91 -9.36 13.01
CA ALA A 23 6.41 -8.12 12.43
C ALA A 23 5.66 -7.79 11.12
N GLY A 24 5.35 -6.51 10.93
CA GLY A 24 4.78 -6.04 9.67
C GLY A 24 3.25 -5.97 9.62
N GLU A 25 2.55 -6.12 10.74
CA GLU A 25 1.09 -5.99 10.82
C GLU A 25 0.62 -4.52 10.71
N ILE A 26 1.17 -3.79 9.73
CA ILE A 26 0.90 -2.35 9.53
C ILE A 26 -0.54 -2.06 9.11
N GLY A 27 -1.21 -3.04 8.47
CA GLY A 27 -2.61 -2.92 8.09
C GLY A 27 -3.56 -2.76 9.28
N SER A 28 -3.20 -3.36 10.41
CA SER A 28 -4.00 -3.34 11.64
C SER A 28 -3.78 -2.10 12.51
N LEU A 29 -2.90 -1.17 12.10
CA LEU A 29 -2.73 0.09 12.82
C LEU A 29 -4.00 0.95 12.69
N PRO A 30 -4.46 1.59 13.79
CA PRO A 30 -5.63 2.45 13.76
C PRO A 30 -5.49 3.59 12.76
N PHE A 31 -6.53 3.82 11.97
CA PHE A 31 -6.59 4.92 11.02
C PHE A 31 -8.04 5.37 10.82
N LYS A 32 -8.29 6.67 10.97
CA LYS A 32 -9.64 7.26 10.99
C LYS A 32 -10.52 6.55 12.05
N ASP A 33 -11.64 6.01 11.65
CA ASP A 33 -12.59 5.29 12.50
C ASP A 33 -12.46 3.76 12.41
N ALA A 34 -11.42 3.25 11.70
CA ALA A 34 -11.11 1.82 11.56
C ALA A 34 -9.58 1.57 11.62
N ASP A 35 -9.01 1.02 10.56
CA ASP A 35 -7.61 0.71 10.41
C ASP A 35 -7.12 0.98 8.97
N TYR A 36 -5.81 0.87 8.73
CA TYR A 36 -5.27 1.05 7.39
C TYR A 36 -5.73 -0.05 6.43
N GLU A 37 -5.99 -1.27 6.90
CA GLU A 37 -6.48 -2.33 6.02
C GLU A 37 -7.83 -1.96 5.42
N PHE A 38 -8.73 -1.40 6.21
CA PHE A 38 -10.03 -0.95 5.72
C PHE A 38 -9.89 0.11 4.62
N TYR A 39 -9.06 1.14 4.87
CA TYR A 39 -8.93 2.29 3.98
C TYR A 39 -7.94 2.14 2.83
N CYS A 40 -7.07 1.13 2.86
CA CYS A 40 -6.03 0.92 1.86
C CYS A 40 -6.08 -0.47 1.20
N SER A 41 -7.23 -1.17 1.27
CA SER A 41 -7.46 -2.44 0.60
C SER A 41 -8.69 -2.40 -0.32
N SER A 42 -9.09 -3.56 -0.87
CA SER A 42 -10.31 -3.64 -1.68
C SER A 42 -11.58 -3.30 -0.89
N ARG A 43 -11.53 -3.38 0.44
CA ARG A 43 -12.64 -3.01 1.33
C ARG A 43 -13.03 -1.55 1.18
N PHE A 44 -12.06 -0.64 1.02
CA PHE A 44 -12.31 0.77 0.73
C PHE A 44 -13.30 0.95 -0.43
N PHE A 45 -13.08 0.24 -1.52
CA PHE A 45 -13.95 0.36 -2.69
C PHE A 45 -15.31 -0.31 -2.46
N SER A 46 -15.33 -1.54 -1.94
CA SER A 46 -16.57 -2.30 -1.83
C SER A 46 -17.47 -1.85 -0.68
N GLU A 47 -16.90 -1.49 0.48
CA GLU A 47 -17.69 -1.19 1.67
C GLU A 47 -18.05 0.30 1.79
N LEU A 48 -17.15 1.22 1.34
CA LEU A 48 -17.46 2.65 1.37
C LEU A 48 -18.14 3.15 0.09
N HIS A 49 -17.77 2.59 -1.08
CA HIS A 49 -18.23 3.12 -2.38
C HIS A 49 -19.11 2.14 -3.15
N GLY A 50 -19.37 0.95 -2.60
CA GLY A 50 -20.37 0.00 -3.13
C GLY A 50 -20.01 -0.67 -4.46
N ASP A 51 -18.75 -0.60 -4.91
CA ASP A 51 -18.27 -1.21 -6.14
C ASP A 51 -16.82 -1.69 -5.98
N THR A 52 -16.27 -2.38 -6.96
CA THR A 52 -14.92 -2.90 -6.93
C THR A 52 -13.89 -1.88 -7.41
N GLY A 53 -12.66 -1.96 -6.88
CA GLY A 53 -11.55 -1.15 -7.40
C GLY A 53 -11.31 -1.37 -8.89
N ALA A 54 -11.57 -2.57 -9.43
CA ALA A 54 -11.45 -2.85 -10.86
C ALA A 54 -12.46 -2.06 -11.69
N ASN A 55 -13.72 -1.94 -11.24
CA ASN A 55 -14.75 -1.17 -11.91
C ASN A 55 -14.45 0.34 -11.80
N PHE A 56 -14.09 0.83 -10.61
CA PHE A 56 -13.62 2.21 -10.44
C PHE A 56 -12.40 2.51 -11.32
N GLY A 57 -11.47 1.56 -11.47
CA GLY A 57 -10.31 1.72 -12.34
C GLY A 57 -10.70 1.90 -13.81
N LYS A 58 -11.61 1.08 -14.34
CA LYS A 58 -12.11 1.22 -15.72
C LYS A 58 -12.83 2.55 -15.93
N ARG A 59 -13.67 2.96 -14.99
CA ARG A 59 -14.39 4.24 -15.03
C ARG A 59 -13.42 5.43 -14.98
N ALA A 60 -12.43 5.40 -14.11
CA ALA A 60 -11.41 6.46 -14.01
C ALA A 60 -10.60 6.60 -15.30
N GLN A 61 -10.21 5.48 -15.92
CA GLN A 61 -9.53 5.47 -17.21
C GLN A 61 -10.40 6.02 -18.35
N ALA A 62 -11.72 5.89 -18.24
CA ALA A 62 -12.69 6.50 -19.18
C ALA A 62 -12.99 7.99 -18.88
N GLY A 63 -12.35 8.57 -17.85
CA GLY A 63 -12.52 9.99 -17.49
C GLY A 63 -13.71 10.27 -16.56
N ASP A 64 -14.29 9.26 -15.91
CA ASP A 64 -15.35 9.44 -14.91
C ASP A 64 -14.81 10.18 -13.68
N ALA A 65 -15.32 11.38 -13.44
CA ALA A 65 -14.83 12.27 -12.39
C ALA A 65 -15.06 11.71 -10.97
N GLU A 66 -16.15 10.97 -10.75
CA GLU A 66 -16.42 10.30 -9.47
C GLU A 66 -15.38 9.21 -9.22
N ALA A 67 -15.12 8.37 -10.20
CA ALA A 67 -14.12 7.30 -10.08
C ALA A 67 -12.71 7.84 -9.88
N VAL A 68 -12.36 8.94 -10.54
CA VAL A 68 -11.08 9.65 -10.32
C VAL A 68 -11.00 10.17 -8.88
N ALA A 69 -12.08 10.76 -8.35
CA ALA A 69 -12.12 11.26 -6.97
C ALA A 69 -11.94 10.13 -5.96
N VAL A 70 -12.57 8.98 -6.17
CA VAL A 70 -12.41 7.77 -5.32
C VAL A 70 -10.95 7.29 -5.31
N TRP A 71 -10.29 7.22 -6.48
CA TRP A 71 -8.87 6.85 -6.54
C TRP A 71 -7.94 7.90 -5.92
N ASN A 72 -8.31 9.18 -5.99
CA ASN A 72 -7.56 10.25 -5.30
C ASN A 72 -7.65 10.11 -3.78
N GLU A 73 -8.84 9.80 -3.25
CA GLU A 73 -9.00 9.53 -1.82
C GLU A 73 -8.21 8.30 -1.40
N PHE A 74 -8.32 7.21 -2.15
CA PHE A 74 -7.55 5.99 -1.90
C PHE A 74 -6.04 6.27 -1.87
N GLY A 75 -5.53 7.03 -2.84
CA GLY A 75 -4.12 7.42 -2.88
C GLY A 75 -3.69 8.23 -1.67
N GLY A 76 -4.52 9.18 -1.23
CA GLY A 76 -4.29 9.92 0.01
C GLY A 76 -4.15 9.01 1.23
N ASN A 77 -5.07 8.03 1.38
CA ASN A 77 -5.01 7.05 2.47
C ASN A 77 -3.74 6.19 2.42
N VAL A 78 -3.34 5.74 1.22
CA VAL A 78 -2.07 5.01 1.04
C VAL A 78 -0.88 5.88 1.41
N GLY A 79 -0.90 7.18 1.09
CA GLY A 79 0.14 8.11 1.51
C GLY A 79 0.26 8.21 3.03
N GLU A 80 -0.85 8.23 3.77
CA GLU A 80 -0.83 8.20 5.23
C GLU A 80 -0.25 6.89 5.78
N LEU A 81 -0.58 5.74 5.17
CA LEU A 81 0.05 4.46 5.51
C LEU A 81 1.57 4.50 5.28
N ILE A 82 2.02 5.07 4.16
CA ILE A 82 3.44 5.21 3.86
C ILE A 82 4.14 6.11 4.88
N LYS A 83 3.49 7.20 5.35
CA LYS A 83 4.05 8.02 6.44
C LYS A 83 4.27 7.21 7.71
N ALA A 84 3.33 6.34 8.09
CA ALA A 84 3.49 5.46 9.24
C ALA A 84 4.71 4.53 9.07
N VAL A 85 4.91 3.98 7.87
CA VAL A 85 6.09 3.16 7.53
C VAL A 85 7.38 3.99 7.60
N LEU A 86 7.38 5.21 7.07
CA LEU A 86 8.54 6.11 7.11
C LEU A 86 8.91 6.51 8.53
N PHE A 87 7.92 6.79 9.40
CA PHE A 87 8.17 7.10 10.82
C PHE A 87 8.77 5.92 11.57
N THR A 88 8.38 4.69 11.22
CA THR A 88 8.76 3.48 11.96
C THR A 88 10.09 2.91 11.48
N TYR A 89 10.31 2.86 10.18
CA TYR A 89 11.40 2.09 9.57
C TYR A 89 12.34 2.94 8.72
N ALA A 90 11.90 4.08 8.18
CA ALA A 90 12.65 4.89 7.20
C ALA A 90 13.37 4.01 6.13
N PRO A 91 12.65 3.15 5.40
CA PRO A 91 13.26 2.15 4.54
C PRO A 91 13.84 2.78 3.26
N GLU A 92 14.81 2.09 2.63
CA GLU A 92 15.34 2.48 1.31
C GLU A 92 14.31 2.29 0.18
N ALA A 93 13.39 1.34 0.34
CA ALA A 93 12.37 1.06 -0.65
C ALA A 93 11.06 0.57 -0.01
N ILE A 94 9.93 0.97 -0.58
CA ILE A 94 8.60 0.46 -0.31
C ILE A 94 8.07 -0.12 -1.62
N ILE A 95 7.85 -1.43 -1.65
CA ILE A 95 7.36 -2.14 -2.83
C ILE A 95 5.90 -2.51 -2.58
N ILE A 96 5.00 -1.94 -3.37
CA ILE A 96 3.56 -2.18 -3.28
C ILE A 96 3.21 -3.35 -4.20
N GLY A 97 2.84 -4.48 -3.59
CA GLY A 97 2.42 -5.69 -4.30
C GLY A 97 0.92 -5.97 -4.19
N GLY A 98 0.49 -7.07 -4.82
CA GLY A 98 -0.91 -7.52 -4.82
C GLY A 98 -1.75 -6.92 -5.94
N GLY A 99 -3.04 -7.28 -5.98
CA GLY A 99 -3.92 -6.92 -7.09
C GLY A 99 -4.10 -5.41 -7.30
N ILE A 100 -4.10 -4.62 -6.23
CA ILE A 100 -4.25 -3.16 -6.30
C ILE A 100 -3.02 -2.48 -6.91
N ALA A 101 -1.83 -3.11 -6.81
CA ALA A 101 -0.61 -2.57 -7.39
C ALA A 101 -0.69 -2.38 -8.92
N SER A 102 -1.51 -3.16 -9.62
CA SER A 102 -1.75 -2.99 -11.07
C SER A 102 -2.40 -1.65 -11.42
N ALA A 103 -3.08 -1.02 -10.47
CA ALA A 103 -3.71 0.29 -10.62
C ALA A 103 -2.83 1.44 -10.06
N PHE A 104 -1.54 1.22 -9.82
CA PHE A 104 -0.64 2.18 -9.16
C PHE A 104 -0.70 3.57 -9.79
N SER A 105 -0.77 3.67 -11.10
CA SER A 105 -0.86 4.95 -11.82
C SER A 105 -2.12 5.78 -11.51
N LEU A 106 -3.20 5.16 -11.02
CA LEU A 106 -4.44 5.86 -10.66
C LEU A 106 -4.35 6.55 -9.30
N PHE A 107 -3.47 6.08 -8.42
CA PHE A 107 -3.34 6.61 -7.06
C PHE A 107 -1.93 7.13 -6.70
N GLU A 108 -0.95 7.00 -7.57
CA GLU A 108 0.42 7.45 -7.30
C GLU A 108 0.49 8.95 -7.01
N SER A 109 -0.13 9.78 -7.83
CA SER A 109 -0.07 11.24 -7.67
C SER A 109 -0.67 11.71 -6.33
N PRO A 110 -1.90 11.34 -5.94
CA PRO A 110 -2.44 11.73 -4.63
C PRO A 110 -1.69 11.08 -3.45
N MET A 111 -1.15 9.88 -3.60
CA MET A 111 -0.27 9.26 -2.61
C MET A 111 0.98 10.13 -2.37
N ARG A 112 1.66 10.55 -3.44
CA ARG A 112 2.85 11.41 -3.34
C ARG A 112 2.51 12.79 -2.79
N ALA A 113 1.39 13.38 -3.17
CA ALA A 113 0.92 14.65 -2.64
C ALA A 113 0.70 14.59 -1.12
N SER A 114 0.16 13.48 -0.60
CA SER A 114 0.06 13.27 0.85
C SER A 114 1.43 13.34 1.53
N LEU A 115 2.49 12.80 0.92
CA LEU A 115 3.85 12.78 1.49
C LEU A 115 4.50 14.17 1.60
N GLU A 116 4.01 15.18 0.90
CA GLU A 116 4.54 16.55 0.97
C GLU A 116 4.44 17.15 2.38
N SER A 117 3.45 16.70 3.17
CA SER A 117 3.30 17.12 4.57
C SER A 117 4.13 16.30 5.57
N PHE A 118 4.96 15.34 5.09
CA PHE A 118 5.82 14.56 5.98
C PHE A 118 6.95 15.43 6.55
N PRO A 119 7.18 15.44 7.88
CA PRO A 119 8.11 16.39 8.52
C PRO A 119 9.59 16.17 8.18
N TYR A 120 9.92 15.03 7.56
CA TYR A 120 11.29 14.69 7.16
C TYR A 120 11.39 14.50 5.64
N PRO A 121 11.39 15.58 4.84
CA PRO A 121 11.36 15.46 3.37
C PRO A 121 12.57 14.74 2.78
N ALA A 122 13.71 14.76 3.46
CA ALA A 122 14.89 14.01 3.04
C ALA A 122 14.66 12.49 3.06
N ASN A 123 13.88 11.96 4.02
CA ASN A 123 13.54 10.55 4.07
C ASN A 123 12.62 10.18 2.90
N VAL A 124 11.64 11.02 2.60
CA VAL A 124 10.76 10.82 1.44
C VAL A 124 11.57 10.78 0.13
N ALA A 125 12.49 11.73 -0.03
CA ALA A 125 13.34 11.80 -1.23
C ALA A 125 14.30 10.60 -1.37
N ALA A 126 14.76 10.04 -0.26
CA ALA A 126 15.65 8.88 -0.23
C ALA A 126 14.92 7.54 -0.42
N THR A 127 13.62 7.47 -0.12
CA THR A 127 12.84 6.23 -0.20
C THR A 127 12.26 6.02 -1.59
N ARG A 128 12.57 4.88 -2.22
CA ARG A 128 11.94 4.47 -3.48
C ARG A 128 10.58 3.85 -3.21
N ILE A 129 9.52 4.42 -3.76
CA ILE A 129 8.15 3.88 -3.66
C ILE A 129 7.71 3.45 -5.06
N MET A 130 7.42 2.16 -5.23
CA MET A 130 7.14 1.59 -6.54
C MET A 130 6.20 0.39 -6.46
N PRO A 131 5.44 0.10 -7.55
CA PRO A 131 4.70 -1.16 -7.65
C PRO A 131 5.65 -2.33 -7.87
N SER A 132 5.27 -3.51 -7.39
CA SER A 132 5.94 -4.77 -7.71
C SER A 132 5.76 -5.11 -9.18
N THR A 133 6.85 -5.46 -9.85
CA THR A 133 6.83 -6.00 -11.22
C THR A 133 6.88 -7.53 -11.24
N LEU A 134 7.03 -8.17 -10.06
CA LEU A 134 7.11 -9.63 -9.96
C LEU A 134 5.70 -10.23 -9.98
N PRO A 135 5.32 -11.01 -11.00
CA PRO A 135 4.03 -11.68 -11.02
C PRO A 135 3.97 -12.72 -9.90
N ASN A 136 2.81 -12.85 -9.26
CA ASN A 136 2.58 -13.83 -8.19
C ASN A 136 3.60 -13.74 -7.02
N ALA A 137 4.10 -12.53 -6.71
CA ALA A 137 5.13 -12.31 -5.68
C ALA A 137 4.80 -12.98 -4.35
N ALA A 138 3.53 -12.96 -3.92
CA ALA A 138 3.10 -13.58 -2.66
C ALA A 138 3.27 -15.12 -2.69
N ILE A 139 2.94 -15.77 -3.81
CA ILE A 139 3.08 -17.22 -3.97
C ILE A 139 4.56 -17.61 -4.00
N LEU A 140 5.37 -16.86 -4.77
CA LEU A 140 6.82 -17.08 -4.85
C LEU A 140 7.49 -16.89 -3.49
N GLY A 141 7.10 -15.83 -2.77
CA GLY A 141 7.60 -15.58 -1.42
C GLY A 141 7.23 -16.68 -0.42
N ALA A 142 6.00 -17.18 -0.45
CA ALA A 142 5.56 -18.30 0.38
C ALA A 142 6.34 -19.59 0.05
N GLY A 143 6.63 -19.86 -1.23
CA GLY A 143 7.48 -20.99 -1.65
C GLY A 143 8.90 -20.88 -1.10
N ALA A 144 9.51 -19.70 -1.21
CA ALA A 144 10.88 -19.45 -0.74
C ALA A 144 11.07 -19.58 0.78
N LEU A 145 10.00 -19.50 1.58
CA LEU A 145 10.07 -19.72 3.03
C LEU A 145 10.27 -21.19 3.41
N ASN A 146 9.94 -22.13 2.52
CA ASN A 146 10.08 -23.57 2.75
C ASN A 146 11.46 -24.15 2.35
N ASP A 147 12.30 -23.33 1.72
CA ASP A 147 13.64 -23.76 1.22
C ASP A 147 14.77 -23.50 2.26
N LYS A 148 14.41 -23.27 3.54
CA LYS A 148 15.37 -23.04 4.65
C LYS A 148 15.36 -24.15 5.68
#